data_008ad9eaa9e4ff865bc5217a7adf4b75
#
_entry.id   008ad9eaa9e4ff865bc5217a7adf4b75
#
_cell.length_a   1.000
_cell.length_b   1.000
_cell.length_c   1.000
_cell.angle_alpha   90.00
_cell.angle_beta   90.00
_cell.angle_gamma   90.00
#
_symmetry.space_group_name_H-M   'P 1'
#
loop_
_entity.id
_entity.type
_entity.pdbx_description
1 polymer ?
#
loop_
_entity_poly.entity_id
_entity_poly.type
_entity_poly.pdbx_seq_one_letter_code
_entity_poly.pdbx_strand_id
1 'polypeptide(L)'
;SMCNDNGRKLREFELLTPDGHFNMESFKANVSDMVAKQYNTVIIMNSPANNPTGFALSDAEWADVLEVCRLHEKNGKRISILVDIAYIAYAGEKDRVRSFMRQFAGLPEHIFTMFAFSMSKGYTMYGQRAGALVGLSSSKAVIEEFANLGKYSARTAWSNINRAAMTLLTKIRSDRDLMAQLELER
;
A
#
# COMPACT_ATOMS: atom_id res chain seq x y z
N SER A 1 -11.39 3.12 -15.84
CA SER A 1 -10.75 2.80 -14.54
C SER A 1 -11.19 3.81 -13.49
N MET A 2 -11.19 3.43 -12.21
CA MET A 2 -11.58 4.35 -11.11
C MET A 2 -10.84 5.70 -11.15
N CYS A 3 -9.60 5.74 -11.62
CA CYS A 3 -8.87 6.99 -11.78
C CYS A 3 -9.47 7.88 -12.87
N ASN A 4 -9.73 7.32 -14.03
CA ASN A 4 -10.31 8.07 -15.17
C ASN A 4 -11.72 8.57 -14.84
N ASP A 5 -12.52 7.76 -14.15
CA ASP A 5 -13.89 8.10 -13.76
C ASP A 5 -13.94 9.30 -12.79
N ASN A 6 -12.83 9.55 -12.07
CA ASN A 6 -12.64 10.70 -11.19
C ASN A 6 -11.78 11.82 -11.84
N GLY A 7 -11.61 11.82 -13.16
CA GLY A 7 -10.85 12.84 -13.88
C GLY A 7 -9.33 12.81 -13.59
N ARG A 8 -8.81 11.68 -13.09
CA ARG A 8 -7.37 11.49 -12.82
C ARG A 8 -6.73 10.70 -13.95
N LYS A 9 -5.58 11.14 -14.40
CA LYS A 9 -4.79 10.42 -15.41
C LYS A 9 -4.03 9.27 -14.74
N LEU A 10 -4.15 8.08 -15.33
CA LEU A 10 -3.35 6.92 -14.96
C LEU A 10 -2.18 6.79 -15.92
N ARG A 11 -1.02 6.48 -15.38
CA ARG A 11 0.18 6.09 -16.11
C ARG A 11 0.67 4.77 -15.58
N GLU A 12 0.96 3.84 -16.45
CA GLU A 12 1.46 2.52 -16.12
C GLU A 12 2.95 2.44 -16.42
N PHE A 13 3.67 1.66 -15.65
CA PHE A 13 5.04 1.26 -15.92
C PHE A 13 5.13 -0.26 -16.00
N GLU A 14 6.09 -0.77 -16.74
CA GLU A 14 6.35 -2.20 -16.81
C GLU A 14 6.92 -2.67 -15.48
N LEU A 15 6.21 -3.60 -14.82
CA LEU A 15 6.58 -4.08 -13.48
C LEU A 15 7.86 -4.91 -13.50
N LEU A 16 8.00 -5.78 -14.51
CA LEU A 16 9.08 -6.74 -14.58
C LEU A 16 9.92 -6.55 -15.86
N THR A 17 11.19 -6.81 -15.72
CA THR A 17 12.10 -7.00 -16.85
C THR A 17 11.87 -8.38 -17.51
N PRO A 18 12.39 -8.64 -18.73
CA PRO A 18 12.23 -9.94 -19.39
C PRO A 18 12.79 -11.12 -18.59
N ASP A 19 13.76 -10.88 -17.71
CA ASP A 19 14.37 -11.86 -16.81
C ASP A 19 13.69 -11.97 -15.44
N GLY A 20 12.55 -11.26 -15.26
CA GLY A 20 11.67 -11.42 -14.09
C GLY A 20 12.02 -10.58 -12.86
N HIS A 21 12.94 -9.62 -12.97
CA HIS A 21 13.26 -8.67 -11.90
C HIS A 21 12.39 -7.42 -11.96
N PHE A 22 12.35 -6.65 -10.87
CA PHE A 22 11.66 -5.36 -10.87
C PHE A 22 12.26 -4.42 -11.91
N ASN A 23 11.41 -3.85 -12.79
CA ASN A 23 11.85 -2.95 -13.84
C ASN A 23 12.04 -1.51 -13.31
N MET A 24 13.15 -1.32 -12.60
CA MET A 24 13.50 -0.02 -12.00
C MET A 24 13.66 1.08 -13.06
N GLU A 25 14.11 0.75 -14.26
CA GLU A 25 14.28 1.73 -15.35
C GLU A 25 12.92 2.26 -15.79
N SER A 26 11.96 1.37 -16.06
CA SER A 26 10.59 1.75 -16.42
C SER A 26 9.93 2.54 -15.28
N PHE A 27 10.12 2.13 -14.02
CA PHE A 27 9.62 2.86 -12.85
C PHE A 27 10.17 4.29 -12.80
N LYS A 28 11.48 4.46 -12.85
CA LYS A 28 12.16 5.77 -12.80
C LYS A 28 11.68 6.69 -13.92
N ALA A 29 11.65 6.20 -15.16
CA ALA A 29 11.24 6.98 -16.32
C ALA A 29 9.80 7.49 -16.18
N ASN A 30 8.87 6.62 -15.77
CA ASN A 30 7.46 6.98 -15.63
C ASN A 30 7.20 7.92 -14.45
N VAL A 31 7.84 7.70 -13.29
CA VAL A 31 7.73 8.60 -12.13
C VAL A 31 8.29 9.96 -12.48
N SER A 32 9.49 10.05 -13.09
CA SER A 32 10.12 11.31 -13.49
C SER A 32 9.26 12.09 -14.49
N ASP A 33 8.67 11.43 -15.47
CA ASP A 33 7.75 12.06 -16.42
C ASP A 33 6.49 12.62 -15.73
N MET A 34 5.94 11.90 -14.75
CA MET A 34 4.77 12.36 -13.99
C MET A 34 5.10 13.57 -13.10
N VAL A 35 6.19 13.51 -12.33
CA VAL A 35 6.58 14.62 -11.42
C VAL A 35 7.04 15.85 -12.18
N ALA A 36 7.54 15.73 -13.41
CA ALA A 36 7.86 16.87 -14.26
C ALA A 36 6.61 17.70 -14.61
N LYS A 37 5.46 17.01 -14.79
CA LYS A 37 4.20 17.61 -15.26
C LYS A 37 3.28 18.10 -14.15
N GLN A 38 3.52 17.69 -12.90
CA GLN A 38 2.64 18.00 -11.77
C GLN A 38 3.41 18.11 -10.45
N TYR A 39 2.80 18.78 -9.47
CA TYR A 39 3.39 18.99 -8.15
C TYR A 39 3.19 17.77 -7.24
N ASN A 40 1.99 17.18 -7.27
CA ASN A 40 1.63 16.02 -6.46
C ASN A 40 1.54 14.77 -7.34
N THR A 41 2.18 13.70 -6.94
CA THR A 41 2.15 12.41 -7.64
C THR A 41 1.77 11.29 -6.69
N VAL A 42 0.85 10.41 -7.12
CA VAL A 42 0.50 9.19 -6.39
C VAL A 42 1.10 8.00 -7.12
N ILE A 43 1.85 7.18 -6.40
CA ILE A 43 2.43 5.93 -6.88
C ILE A 43 1.67 4.79 -6.20
N ILE A 44 1.16 3.85 -6.99
CA ILE A 44 0.45 2.67 -6.48
C ILE A 44 1.30 1.45 -6.75
N MET A 45 1.65 0.72 -5.67
CA MET A 45 2.46 -0.50 -5.71
C MET A 45 1.68 -1.64 -5.09
N ASN A 46 1.37 -2.69 -5.87
CA ASN A 46 0.79 -3.91 -5.34
C ASN A 46 1.92 -4.91 -5.05
N SER A 47 2.39 -4.92 -3.81
CA SER A 47 3.49 -5.76 -3.31
C SER A 47 3.41 -5.83 -1.77
N PRO A 48 3.75 -6.98 -1.15
CA PRO A 48 4.24 -8.22 -1.77
C PRO A 48 3.12 -9.08 -2.38
N ALA A 49 3.51 -10.10 -3.16
CA ALA A 49 2.62 -11.01 -3.87
C ALA A 49 1.64 -10.28 -4.81
N ASN A 50 2.20 -9.55 -5.78
CA ASN A 50 1.46 -8.80 -6.78
C ASN A 50 0.40 -9.66 -7.48
N ASN A 51 -0.78 -9.14 -7.64
CA ASN A 51 -1.82 -9.78 -8.45
C ASN A 51 -1.80 -9.18 -9.89
N PRO A 52 -1.52 -9.99 -10.94
CA PRO A 52 -1.57 -11.48 -10.98
C PRO A 52 -0.21 -12.19 -10.92
N THR A 53 0.92 -11.48 -10.87
CA THR A 53 2.25 -12.07 -11.14
C THR A 53 2.83 -12.86 -9.95
N GLY A 54 2.32 -12.66 -8.74
CA GLY A 54 2.91 -13.19 -7.51
C GLY A 54 4.22 -12.52 -7.09
N PHE A 55 4.72 -11.56 -7.89
CA PHE A 55 5.98 -10.88 -7.63
C PHE A 55 5.96 -10.09 -6.31
N ALA A 56 7.07 -10.10 -5.62
CA ALA A 56 7.29 -9.31 -4.41
C ALA A 56 8.62 -8.57 -4.52
N LEU A 57 8.60 -7.24 -4.37
CA LEU A 57 9.82 -6.45 -4.31
C LEU A 57 10.66 -6.88 -3.10
N SER A 58 11.95 -7.05 -3.32
CA SER A 58 12.94 -7.24 -2.27
C SER A 58 13.15 -5.96 -1.45
N ASP A 59 13.79 -6.08 -0.28
CA ASP A 59 14.15 -4.93 0.55
C ASP A 59 15.08 -3.94 -0.20
N ALA A 60 15.96 -4.44 -1.07
CA ALA A 60 16.85 -3.62 -1.89
C ALA A 60 16.05 -2.83 -2.96
N GLU A 61 15.14 -3.49 -3.68
CA GLU A 61 14.29 -2.83 -4.67
C GLU A 61 13.38 -1.78 -4.02
N TRP A 62 12.87 -2.03 -2.81
CA TRP A 62 12.14 -1.01 -2.06
C TRP A 62 13.02 0.17 -1.67
N ALA A 63 14.26 -0.05 -1.27
CA ALA A 63 15.21 1.02 -0.98
C ALA A 63 15.43 1.91 -2.22
N ASP A 64 15.60 1.31 -3.40
CA ASP A 64 15.76 2.03 -4.66
C ASP A 64 14.51 2.82 -5.06
N VAL A 65 13.30 2.24 -4.89
CA VAL A 65 12.02 2.94 -5.10
C VAL A 65 11.92 4.18 -4.20
N LEU A 66 12.25 4.03 -2.92
CA LEU A 66 12.21 5.13 -1.96
C LEU A 66 13.26 6.20 -2.24
N GLU A 67 14.45 5.82 -2.76
CA GLU A 67 15.46 6.80 -3.14
C GLU A 67 15.01 7.65 -4.33
N VAL A 68 14.34 7.06 -5.32
CA VAL A 68 13.69 7.83 -6.40
C VAL A 68 12.69 8.83 -5.84
N CYS A 69 11.87 8.42 -4.87
CA CYS A 69 10.91 9.32 -4.22
C CYS A 69 11.60 10.46 -3.47
N ARG A 70 12.68 10.16 -2.71
CA ARG A 70 13.47 11.18 -2.00
C ARG A 70 14.13 12.18 -2.94
N LEU A 71 14.62 11.71 -4.08
CA LEU A 71 15.23 12.60 -5.09
C LEU A 71 14.23 13.63 -5.60
N HIS A 72 13.01 13.20 -5.91
CA HIS A 72 11.97 14.10 -6.39
C HIS A 72 11.43 15.01 -5.27
N GLU A 73 11.34 14.52 -4.04
CA GLU A 73 10.97 15.32 -2.87
C GLU A 73 11.96 16.44 -2.62
N LYS A 74 13.27 16.17 -2.67
CA LYS A 74 14.32 17.20 -2.58
C LYS A 74 14.20 18.31 -3.64
N ASN A 75 13.60 17.99 -4.78
CA ASN A 75 13.28 18.94 -5.85
C ASN A 75 11.90 19.63 -5.65
N GLY A 76 11.37 19.60 -4.43
CA GLY A 76 10.14 20.30 -4.03
C GLY A 76 8.85 19.62 -4.47
N LYS A 77 8.87 18.33 -4.82
CA LYS A 77 7.67 17.57 -5.21
C LYS A 77 7.05 16.87 -4.01
N ARG A 78 5.72 16.69 -4.05
CA ARG A 78 5.00 15.86 -3.09
C ARG A 78 4.67 14.51 -3.67
N ILE A 79 5.02 13.45 -2.96
CA ILE A 79 4.82 12.07 -3.39
C ILE A 79 3.99 11.32 -2.37
N SER A 80 2.91 10.71 -2.84
CA SER A 80 2.12 9.76 -2.05
C SER A 80 2.36 8.36 -2.57
N ILE A 81 2.70 7.42 -1.70
CA ILE A 81 2.93 6.02 -2.06
C ILE A 81 1.79 5.20 -1.44
N LEU A 82 0.98 4.56 -2.27
CA LEU A 82 -0.02 3.58 -1.83
C LEU A 82 0.55 2.18 -2.06
N VAL A 83 0.83 1.48 -0.99
CA VAL A 83 1.28 0.08 -1.01
C VAL A 83 0.09 -0.82 -0.73
N ASP A 84 -0.38 -1.52 -1.75
CA ASP A 84 -1.44 -2.53 -1.59
C ASP A 84 -0.83 -3.84 -1.12
N ILE A 85 -1.10 -4.18 0.14
CA ILE A 85 -0.59 -5.37 0.83
C ILE A 85 -1.67 -6.44 1.02
N ALA A 86 -2.70 -6.45 0.18
CA ALA A 86 -3.84 -7.37 0.33
C ALA A 86 -3.40 -8.84 0.35
N TYR A 87 -2.33 -9.19 -0.35
CA TYR A 87 -1.83 -10.56 -0.48
C TYR A 87 -0.60 -10.87 0.42
N ILE A 88 -0.23 -9.99 1.33
CA ILE A 88 0.97 -10.13 2.18
C ILE A 88 1.02 -11.46 2.95
N ALA A 89 -0.15 -12.04 3.28
CA ALA A 89 -0.23 -13.31 4.00
C ALA A 89 0.19 -14.53 3.15
N TYR A 90 0.31 -14.36 1.83
CA TYR A 90 0.70 -15.42 0.88
C TYR A 90 2.11 -15.24 0.32
N ALA A 91 2.81 -14.19 0.73
CA ALA A 91 4.11 -13.85 0.18
C ALA A 91 5.29 -14.61 0.82
N GLY A 92 5.04 -15.43 1.83
CA GLY A 92 6.06 -16.22 2.52
C GLY A 92 6.08 -16.03 4.04
N GLU A 93 7.24 -16.25 4.67
CA GLU A 93 7.41 -16.17 6.11
C GLU A 93 7.09 -14.77 6.64
N LYS A 94 6.32 -14.71 7.72
CA LYS A 94 5.66 -13.51 8.25
C LYS A 94 6.59 -12.33 8.52
N ASP A 95 7.71 -12.57 9.19
CA ASP A 95 8.60 -11.48 9.59
C ASP A 95 9.47 -11.02 8.41
N ARG A 96 9.86 -11.95 7.54
CA ARG A 96 10.61 -11.67 6.32
C ARG A 96 9.80 -10.81 5.34
N VAL A 97 8.55 -11.18 5.07
CA VAL A 97 7.72 -10.46 4.07
C VAL A 97 7.25 -9.09 4.54
N ARG A 98 7.49 -8.75 5.82
CA ARG A 98 7.16 -7.44 6.40
C ARG A 98 8.36 -6.56 6.65
N SER A 99 9.59 -7.05 6.47
CA SER A 99 10.84 -6.32 6.75
C SER A 99 10.90 -4.98 6.02
N PHE A 100 10.49 -4.95 4.76
CA PHE A 100 10.47 -3.76 3.91
C PHE A 100 9.70 -2.57 4.51
N MET A 101 8.65 -2.83 5.31
CA MET A 101 7.82 -1.78 5.91
C MET A 101 8.62 -0.84 6.81
N ARG A 102 9.73 -1.31 7.40
CA ARG A 102 10.60 -0.51 8.27
C ARG A 102 11.26 0.64 7.50
N GLN A 103 11.46 0.49 6.19
CA GLN A 103 12.09 1.50 5.35
C GLN A 103 11.23 2.75 5.14
N PHE A 104 9.93 2.64 5.41
CA PHE A 104 8.99 3.77 5.33
C PHE A 104 8.95 4.63 6.60
N ALA A 105 9.65 4.22 7.66
CA ALA A 105 9.78 5.05 8.85
C ALA A 105 10.76 6.21 8.61
N GLY A 106 10.41 7.41 9.10
CA GLY A 106 11.28 8.58 9.01
C GLY A 106 11.51 9.13 7.59
N LEU A 107 10.60 8.87 6.66
CA LEU A 107 10.64 9.49 5.34
C LEU A 107 10.48 11.02 5.44
N PRO A 108 11.01 11.80 4.47
CA PRO A 108 10.83 13.24 4.40
C PRO A 108 9.36 13.67 4.45
N GLU A 109 9.11 14.89 4.91
CA GLU A 109 7.76 15.41 5.20
C GLU A 109 6.81 15.36 3.99
N HIS A 110 7.33 15.57 2.77
CA HIS A 110 6.54 15.57 1.56
C HIS A 110 6.39 14.20 0.89
N ILE A 111 6.85 13.14 1.56
CA ILE A 111 6.55 11.74 1.18
C ILE A 111 5.50 11.18 2.15
N PHE A 112 4.29 10.99 1.65
CA PHE A 112 3.21 10.38 2.40
C PHE A 112 3.00 8.93 1.97
N THR A 113 2.99 7.99 2.90
CA THR A 113 2.79 6.57 2.61
C THR A 113 1.47 6.06 3.16
N MET A 114 0.82 5.21 2.39
CA MET A 114 -0.40 4.50 2.78
C MET A 114 -0.22 3.00 2.55
N PHE A 115 -0.57 2.18 3.54
CA PHE A 115 -0.68 0.74 3.39
C PHE A 115 -2.14 0.34 3.34
N ALA A 116 -2.56 -0.28 2.23
CA ALA A 116 -3.92 -0.79 2.06
C ALA A 116 -3.94 -2.28 2.44
N PHE A 117 -4.55 -2.57 3.57
CA PHE A 117 -4.76 -3.92 4.10
C PHE A 117 -6.17 -4.42 3.80
N SER A 118 -6.32 -5.69 3.45
CA SER A 118 -7.62 -6.32 3.22
C SER A 118 -7.78 -7.63 4.02
N MET A 119 -8.93 -7.82 4.63
CA MET A 119 -9.32 -9.10 5.24
C MET A 119 -9.78 -10.12 4.20
N SER A 120 -10.10 -9.68 2.99
CA SER A 120 -10.68 -10.53 1.94
C SER A 120 -9.80 -11.72 1.58
N LYS A 121 -8.47 -11.57 1.66
CA LYS A 121 -7.50 -12.60 1.28
C LYS A 121 -6.90 -13.27 2.51
N GLY A 122 -6.03 -12.60 3.25
CA GLY A 122 -5.29 -13.17 4.36
C GLY A 122 -6.14 -13.68 5.54
N TYR A 123 -7.42 -13.34 5.61
CA TYR A 123 -8.37 -13.84 6.60
C TYR A 123 -9.54 -14.60 5.98
N THR A 124 -9.46 -14.97 4.70
CA THR A 124 -10.49 -15.70 3.96
C THR A 124 -11.91 -15.09 4.02
N MET A 125 -11.99 -13.77 4.32
CA MET A 125 -13.25 -13.06 4.58
C MET A 125 -13.67 -12.17 3.43
N TYR A 126 -13.64 -12.68 2.21
CA TYR A 126 -13.90 -11.90 1.00
C TYR A 126 -15.25 -11.16 1.02
N GLY A 127 -16.31 -11.84 1.45
CA GLY A 127 -17.67 -11.29 1.49
C GLY A 127 -17.90 -10.22 2.57
N GLN A 128 -17.03 -10.12 3.59
CA GLN A 128 -17.21 -9.17 4.70
C GLN A 128 -16.86 -7.71 4.34
N ARG A 129 -16.18 -7.48 3.23
CA ARG A 129 -15.83 -6.15 2.71
C ARG A 129 -15.14 -5.26 3.75
N ALA A 130 -14.16 -5.81 4.46
CA ALA A 130 -13.44 -5.10 5.51
C ALA A 130 -11.93 -5.05 5.23
N GLY A 131 -11.32 -3.96 5.62
CA GLY A 131 -9.89 -3.69 5.49
C GLY A 131 -9.50 -2.46 6.29
N ALA A 132 -8.26 -2.02 6.12
CA ALA A 132 -7.75 -0.81 6.76
C ALA A 132 -6.82 -0.08 5.79
N LEU A 133 -6.85 1.24 5.84
CA LEU A 133 -5.87 2.10 5.20
C LEU A 133 -5.05 2.79 6.30
N VAL A 134 -3.76 2.49 6.36
CA VAL A 134 -2.84 3.01 7.39
C VAL A 134 -1.95 4.07 6.76
N GLY A 135 -2.02 5.30 7.25
CA GLY A 135 -1.16 6.39 6.79
C GLY A 135 0.09 6.55 7.66
N LEU A 136 1.22 6.85 7.02
CA LEU A 136 2.49 7.19 7.66
C LEU A 136 3.04 8.50 7.07
N SER A 137 3.43 9.41 7.96
CA SER A 137 4.13 10.65 7.61
C SER A 137 4.97 11.10 8.80
N SER A 138 6.05 11.83 8.55
CA SER A 138 6.79 12.58 9.57
C SER A 138 6.06 13.86 9.99
N SER A 139 5.06 14.32 9.22
CA SER A 139 4.23 15.48 9.54
C SER A 139 2.95 15.06 10.26
N LYS A 140 2.81 15.52 11.51
CA LYS A 140 1.58 15.31 12.31
C LYS A 140 0.35 15.92 11.63
N ALA A 141 0.48 17.09 11.02
CA ALA A 141 -0.62 17.77 10.33
C ALA A 141 -1.16 16.94 9.16
N VAL A 142 -0.27 16.30 8.38
CA VAL A 142 -0.66 15.40 7.28
C VAL A 142 -1.43 14.18 7.79
N ILE A 143 -1.02 13.61 8.93
CA ILE A 143 -1.74 12.46 9.53
C ILE A 143 -3.11 12.87 10.06
N GLU A 144 -3.23 14.03 10.70
CA GLU A 144 -4.51 14.56 11.18
C GLU A 144 -5.46 14.85 10.02
N GLU A 145 -4.99 15.47 8.94
CA GLU A 145 -5.77 15.70 7.73
C GLU A 145 -6.21 14.38 7.08
N PHE A 146 -5.31 13.43 6.91
CA PHE A 146 -5.63 12.09 6.39
C PHE A 146 -6.71 11.39 7.21
N ALA A 147 -6.60 11.41 8.54
CA ALA A 147 -7.58 10.81 9.43
C ALA A 147 -8.96 11.47 9.32
N ASN A 148 -8.99 12.80 9.21
CA ASN A 148 -10.24 13.57 9.08
C ASN A 148 -10.90 13.33 7.72
N LEU A 149 -10.13 13.35 6.63
CA LEU A 149 -10.63 13.03 5.29
C LEU A 149 -11.14 11.58 5.20
N GLY A 150 -10.42 10.64 5.82
CA GLY A 150 -10.84 9.24 5.91
C GLY A 150 -12.18 9.07 6.64
N LYS A 151 -12.35 9.73 7.78
CA LYS A 151 -13.62 9.75 8.54
C LYS A 151 -14.78 10.35 7.72
N TYR A 152 -14.52 11.48 7.07
CA TYR A 152 -15.53 12.14 6.24
C TYR A 152 -15.95 11.25 5.06
N SER A 153 -14.97 10.71 4.31
CA SER A 153 -15.21 9.83 3.16
C SER A 153 -15.96 8.55 3.56
N ALA A 154 -15.57 7.93 4.68
CA ALA A 154 -16.25 6.74 5.18
C ALA A 154 -17.70 7.08 5.59
N ARG A 155 -17.92 8.20 6.27
CA ARG A 155 -19.25 8.61 6.70
C ARG A 155 -20.18 8.91 5.53
N THR A 156 -19.68 9.52 4.47
CA THR A 156 -20.48 9.86 3.29
C THR A 156 -20.75 8.68 2.37
N ALA A 157 -19.76 7.76 2.23
CA ALA A 157 -19.88 6.64 1.28
C ALA A 157 -20.74 5.48 1.84
N TRP A 158 -20.57 5.12 3.10
CA TRP A 158 -21.26 3.95 3.70
C TRP A 158 -21.66 4.10 5.15
N SER A 159 -21.55 5.30 5.71
CA SER A 159 -21.95 5.66 7.08
C SER A 159 -21.16 4.94 8.17
N ASN A 160 -21.08 3.63 8.16
CA ASN A 160 -20.33 2.82 9.14
C ASN A 160 -19.77 1.56 8.49
N ILE A 161 -18.66 1.06 9.04
CA ILE A 161 -18.05 -0.18 8.55
C ILE A 161 -18.70 -1.41 9.19
N ASN A 162 -18.43 -2.59 8.60
CA ASN A 162 -18.96 -3.85 9.07
C ASN A 162 -18.40 -4.23 10.46
N ARG A 163 -19.19 -4.01 11.50
CA ARG A 163 -18.80 -4.29 12.88
C ARG A 163 -18.56 -5.79 13.12
N ALA A 164 -19.33 -6.68 12.47
CA ALA A 164 -19.13 -8.11 12.62
C ALA A 164 -17.74 -8.56 12.15
N ALA A 165 -17.27 -8.00 11.01
CA ALA A 165 -15.93 -8.27 10.50
C ALA A 165 -14.83 -7.80 11.47
N MET A 166 -14.98 -6.62 12.08
CA MET A 166 -14.02 -6.13 13.08
C MET A 166 -14.01 -7.01 14.33
N THR A 167 -15.18 -7.39 14.84
CA THR A 167 -15.30 -8.26 16.02
C THR A 167 -14.66 -9.62 15.74
N LEU A 168 -14.90 -10.18 14.56
CA LEU A 168 -14.33 -11.46 14.15
C LEU A 168 -12.80 -11.38 14.04
N LEU A 169 -12.28 -10.32 13.42
CA LEU A 169 -10.83 -10.09 13.35
C LEU A 169 -10.20 -10.01 14.74
N THR A 170 -10.81 -9.25 15.65
CA THR A 170 -10.33 -9.12 17.02
C THR A 170 -10.33 -10.48 17.73
N LYS A 171 -11.41 -11.26 17.57
CA LYS A 171 -11.51 -12.60 18.16
C LYS A 171 -10.42 -13.55 17.64
N ILE A 172 -10.24 -13.62 16.32
CA ILE A 172 -9.19 -14.46 15.71
C ILE A 172 -7.80 -14.03 16.20
N ARG A 173 -7.52 -12.73 16.28
CA ARG A 173 -6.23 -12.21 16.71
C ARG A 173 -5.93 -12.45 18.20
N SER A 174 -6.96 -12.52 19.03
CA SER A 174 -6.81 -12.77 20.48
C SER A 174 -6.82 -14.26 20.83
N ASP A 175 -7.21 -15.13 19.92
CA ASP A 175 -7.30 -16.58 20.11
C ASP A 175 -6.20 -17.27 19.29
N ARG A 176 -5.25 -17.93 20.01
CA ARG A 176 -4.10 -18.59 19.38
C ARG A 176 -4.49 -19.80 18.54
N ASP A 177 -5.50 -20.54 18.96
CA ASP A 177 -5.92 -21.75 18.26
C ASP A 177 -6.66 -21.40 16.97
N LEU A 178 -7.54 -20.40 17.02
CA LEU A 178 -8.19 -19.87 15.81
C LEU A 178 -7.18 -19.28 14.83
N MET A 179 -6.15 -18.60 15.32
CA MET A 179 -5.10 -18.04 14.48
C MET A 179 -4.27 -19.15 13.82
N ALA A 180 -3.94 -20.21 14.56
CA ALA A 180 -3.21 -21.37 14.03
C ALA A 180 -4.03 -22.12 12.96
N GLN A 181 -5.34 -22.32 13.21
CA GLN A 181 -6.24 -22.91 12.22
C GLN A 181 -6.29 -22.08 10.92
N LEU A 182 -6.44 -20.76 11.05
CA LEU A 182 -6.44 -19.87 9.90
C LEU A 182 -5.12 -19.95 9.10
N GLU A 183 -3.98 -20.08 9.78
CA GLU A 183 -2.66 -20.20 9.14
C GLU A 183 -2.50 -21.55 8.41
N LEU A 184 -3.15 -22.62 8.89
CA LEU A 184 -3.16 -23.92 8.23
C LEU A 184 -4.06 -23.97 7.00
N GLU A 185 -5.14 -23.19 6.98
CA GLU A 185 -6.10 -23.14 5.87
C GLU A 185 -5.68 -22.21 4.71
N ARG A 186 -4.67 -21.40 4.92
CA ARG A 186 -4.09 -20.49 3.89
C ARG A 186 -3.07 -21.17 3.03
#